data_6e0d85b46e73e1bf65d3a6898b0eb4f2
#
_entry.id   6e0d85b46e73e1bf65d3a6898b0eb4f2
#
_cell.length_a   1.000
_cell.length_b   1.000
_cell.length_c   1.000
_cell.angle_alpha   90.00
_cell.angle_beta   90.00
_cell.angle_gamma   90.00
#
_symmetry.space_group_name_H-M   'P 1'
#
loop_
_entity.id
_entity.type
_entity.pdbx_description
1 polymer ?
#
loop_
_entity_poly.entity_id
_entity_poly.type
_entity_poly.pdbx_seq_one_letter_code
_entity_poly.pdbx_strand_id
1 'polypeptide(L)'
;MFYKDNWLSWKYNDNEYGTKPAIDTLFELTLKKTVTGPVMSYYDELYENARNIRDIVSGPLDLLFSGGIDSEVILRVYRDLKIPINVYIFKYEDMLNYREFDHAIKVCTDLDVKHTVIDFNVKKFFENEAYDIWTKCNANSSGWLPHMKMTEYLDNTPVFGSGDPYWRKQDDGSWMFEIDEGAKFWTLYHKAIGRTAVTDWYEYRPEIILSHMQLPRIQQLLNDEQIGKTSSFSNKAPVHKDHWDDIVIRPKMVGFERDKVIAKDSKPEFMLEFERQYTSKVATKTYKYTAQEITELLCFL
;
A
#
# COMPACT_ATOMS: atom_id res chain seq x y z
N MET A 1 -18.76 0.37 5.36
CA MET A 1 -18.25 0.20 6.74
C MET A 1 -16.75 0.05 6.61
N PHE A 2 -15.95 0.92 7.25
CA PHE A 2 -14.51 0.74 7.26
C PHE A 2 -14.18 -0.21 8.39
N TYR A 3 -13.34 -1.19 8.10
CA TYR A 3 -12.84 -2.10 9.10
C TYR A 3 -11.89 -1.31 9.98
N LYS A 4 -12.28 -1.10 11.23
CA LYS A 4 -11.48 -0.34 12.18
C LYS A 4 -10.31 -1.19 12.63
N ASP A 5 -9.13 -0.67 12.44
CA ASP A 5 -7.96 -1.16 13.15
C ASP A 5 -8.14 -0.90 14.64
N ASN A 6 -8.08 -1.94 15.43
CA ASN A 6 -8.25 -1.78 16.89
C ASN A 6 -7.04 -1.07 17.52
N TRP A 7 -5.91 -1.00 16.85
CA TRP A 7 -4.63 -0.52 17.35
C TRP A 7 -4.22 0.85 16.82
N LEU A 8 -4.75 1.26 15.65
CA LEU A 8 -4.42 2.50 14.96
C LEU A 8 -5.68 3.33 14.78
N SER A 9 -5.66 4.58 15.23
CA SER A 9 -6.69 5.56 14.89
C SER A 9 -6.06 6.86 14.42
N TRP A 10 -6.76 7.56 13.54
CA TRP A 10 -6.30 8.84 13.02
C TRP A 10 -7.48 9.80 12.81
N LYS A 11 -7.18 11.09 12.82
CA LYS A 11 -8.18 12.13 12.67
C LYS A 11 -7.62 13.39 11.99
N TYR A 12 -8.54 14.20 11.50
CA TYR A 12 -8.29 15.60 11.15
C TYR A 12 -9.16 16.47 12.04
N ASN A 13 -8.53 17.33 12.85
CA ASN A 13 -9.21 18.06 13.93
C ASN A 13 -9.97 17.07 14.83
N ASP A 14 -11.27 17.30 15.06
CA ASP A 14 -12.12 16.43 15.89
C ASP A 14 -12.83 15.32 15.07
N ASN A 15 -12.53 15.19 13.77
CA ASN A 15 -13.19 14.24 12.87
C ASN A 15 -12.36 12.95 12.74
N GLU A 16 -12.65 11.97 13.58
CA GLU A 16 -12.00 10.66 13.55
C GLU A 16 -12.38 9.90 12.27
N TYR A 17 -11.35 9.41 11.56
CA TYR A 17 -11.46 8.80 10.22
C TYR A 17 -12.24 9.66 9.22
N GLY A 18 -12.24 10.98 9.45
CA GLY A 18 -12.98 11.94 8.62
C GLY A 18 -12.23 12.36 7.37
N THR A 19 -12.96 13.06 6.47
CA THR A 19 -12.34 13.70 5.32
C THR A 19 -11.40 14.81 5.76
N LYS A 20 -10.29 15.00 5.03
CA LYS A 20 -9.38 16.12 5.24
C LYS A 20 -10.10 17.43 4.87
N PRO A 21 -10.37 18.32 5.84
CA PRO A 21 -11.22 19.50 5.58
C PRO A 21 -10.55 20.53 4.67
N ALA A 22 -9.22 20.66 4.74
CA ALA A 22 -8.42 21.55 3.89
C ALA A 22 -7.05 20.92 3.65
N ILE A 23 -6.36 21.37 2.60
CA ILE A 23 -5.07 20.82 2.16
C ILE A 23 -3.95 20.97 3.19
N ASP A 24 -4.07 21.91 4.09
CA ASP A 24 -3.13 22.23 5.18
C ASP A 24 -3.56 21.69 6.55
N THR A 25 -4.72 21.02 6.63
CA THR A 25 -5.16 20.42 7.90
C THR A 25 -4.20 19.33 8.35
N LEU A 26 -3.78 19.41 9.61
CA LEU A 26 -2.85 18.45 10.19
C LEU A 26 -3.52 17.08 10.45
N PHE A 27 -2.78 16.06 10.12
CA PHE A 27 -3.11 14.67 10.42
C PHE A 27 -2.63 14.31 11.83
N GLU A 28 -3.51 13.73 12.64
CA GLU A 28 -3.19 13.21 13.95
C GLU A 28 -3.36 11.70 13.98
N LEU A 29 -2.34 10.99 14.46
CA LEU A 29 -2.30 9.54 14.57
C LEU A 29 -2.19 9.15 16.05
N THR A 30 -2.92 8.12 16.44
CA THR A 30 -2.84 7.50 17.77
C THR A 30 -2.67 6.00 17.63
N LEU A 31 -1.67 5.45 18.30
CA LEU A 31 -1.45 4.01 18.43
C LEU A 31 -1.94 3.53 19.78
N LYS A 32 -2.49 2.31 19.82
CA LYS A 32 -3.04 1.69 21.02
C LYS A 32 -2.37 0.34 21.25
N LYS A 33 -2.09 0.03 22.53
CA LYS A 33 -1.61 -1.29 22.93
C LYS A 33 -2.72 -2.32 22.72
N THR A 34 -2.44 -3.32 21.93
CA THR A 34 -3.40 -4.41 21.65
C THR A 34 -2.75 -5.79 21.64
N VAL A 35 -1.43 -5.85 21.51
CA VAL A 35 -0.69 -7.12 21.46
C VAL A 35 -0.40 -7.61 22.87
N THR A 36 -0.93 -8.78 23.23
CA THR A 36 -0.88 -9.34 24.60
C THR A 36 0.00 -10.57 24.75
N GLY A 37 0.71 -10.97 23.70
CA GLY A 37 1.53 -12.18 23.72
C GLY A 37 2.58 -12.20 22.61
N PRO A 38 3.30 -13.32 22.48
CA PRO A 38 4.26 -13.48 21.41
C PRO A 38 3.57 -13.45 20.04
N VAL A 39 4.19 -12.77 19.08
CA VAL A 39 3.72 -12.78 17.70
C VAL A 39 4.22 -14.04 16.98
N MET A 40 3.46 -14.50 16.02
CA MET A 40 3.83 -15.60 15.13
C MET A 40 4.94 -15.17 14.15
N SER A 41 5.34 -16.08 13.26
CA SER A 41 6.20 -15.69 12.15
C SER A 41 5.52 -14.65 11.26
N TYR A 42 6.29 -13.83 10.55
CA TYR A 42 5.73 -12.78 9.68
C TYR A 42 4.71 -13.34 8.67
N TYR A 43 5.00 -14.48 8.07
CA TYR A 43 4.10 -15.08 7.08
C TYR A 43 2.86 -15.69 7.72
N ASP A 44 2.97 -16.27 8.92
CA ASP A 44 1.79 -16.74 9.65
C ASP A 44 0.88 -15.57 10.03
N GLU A 45 1.44 -14.40 10.39
CA GLU A 45 0.65 -13.19 10.63
C GLU A 45 -0.02 -12.67 9.37
N LEU A 46 0.63 -12.75 8.20
CA LEU A 46 -0.02 -12.42 6.93
C LEU A 46 -1.16 -13.37 6.60
N TYR A 47 -0.98 -14.67 6.84
CA TYR A 47 -2.05 -15.67 6.65
C TYR A 47 -3.22 -15.44 7.60
N GLU A 48 -2.95 -15.15 8.86
CA GLU A 48 -3.99 -14.83 9.83
C GLU A 48 -4.73 -13.53 9.49
N ASN A 49 -4.01 -12.53 9.00
CA ASN A 49 -4.60 -11.29 8.51
C ASN A 49 -5.61 -11.54 7.37
N ALA A 50 -5.24 -12.38 6.41
CA ALA A 50 -6.14 -12.71 5.30
C ALA A 50 -7.39 -13.46 5.78
N ARG A 51 -7.28 -14.37 6.78
CA ARG A 51 -8.42 -15.05 7.41
C ARG A 51 -9.34 -14.03 8.10
N ASN A 52 -8.76 -13.16 8.92
CA ASN A 52 -9.51 -12.13 9.63
C ASN A 52 -10.26 -11.20 8.68
N ILE A 53 -9.61 -10.75 7.61
CA ILE A 53 -10.26 -9.93 6.58
C ILE A 53 -11.40 -10.73 5.93
N ARG A 54 -11.19 -12.01 5.62
CA ARG A 54 -12.23 -12.86 5.03
C ARG A 54 -13.44 -13.01 5.95
N ASP A 55 -13.22 -13.13 7.26
CA ASP A 55 -14.29 -13.32 8.24
C ASP A 55 -15.15 -12.07 8.45
N ILE A 56 -14.53 -10.88 8.32
CA ILE A 56 -15.25 -9.61 8.51
C ILE A 56 -15.88 -9.07 7.23
N VAL A 57 -15.37 -9.44 6.04
CA VAL A 57 -15.92 -9.00 4.75
C VAL A 57 -16.99 -9.98 4.26
N SER A 58 -18.23 -9.53 4.22
CA SER A 58 -19.30 -10.29 3.58
C SER A 58 -19.21 -10.14 2.06
N GLY A 59 -19.08 -11.26 1.35
CA GLY A 59 -19.05 -11.25 -0.14
C GLY A 59 -17.64 -11.41 -0.71
N PRO A 60 -17.50 -11.41 -2.05
CA PRO A 60 -16.23 -11.57 -2.71
C PRO A 60 -15.27 -10.40 -2.49
N LEU A 61 -13.98 -10.68 -2.62
CA LEU A 61 -12.89 -9.71 -2.57
C LEU A 61 -12.32 -9.52 -3.98
N ASP A 62 -12.01 -8.29 -4.35
CA ASP A 62 -11.41 -7.91 -5.63
C ASP A 62 -10.04 -7.29 -5.40
N LEU A 63 -8.97 -8.00 -5.74
CA LEU A 63 -7.61 -7.50 -5.66
C LEU A 63 -7.28 -6.64 -6.87
N LEU A 64 -6.92 -5.38 -6.60
CA LEU A 64 -6.29 -4.53 -7.59
C LEU A 64 -4.81 -4.92 -7.70
N PHE A 65 -4.48 -5.74 -8.70
CA PHE A 65 -3.16 -6.33 -8.85
C PHE A 65 -2.30 -5.53 -9.83
N SER A 66 -1.37 -4.75 -9.28
CA SER A 66 -0.46 -3.93 -10.09
C SER A 66 0.79 -4.68 -10.59
N GLY A 67 1.00 -5.94 -10.15
CA GLY A 67 2.26 -6.63 -10.34
C GLY A 67 3.38 -6.14 -9.40
N GLY A 68 3.12 -5.16 -8.53
CA GLY A 68 4.03 -4.76 -7.46
C GLY A 68 4.17 -5.84 -6.40
N ILE A 69 5.32 -5.87 -5.70
CA ILE A 69 5.61 -6.92 -4.72
C ILE A 69 4.55 -6.99 -3.61
N ASP A 70 4.04 -5.84 -3.15
CA ASP A 70 3.07 -5.78 -2.06
C ASP A 70 1.74 -6.44 -2.46
N SER A 71 1.24 -6.18 -3.67
CA SER A 71 0.04 -6.84 -4.18
C SER A 71 0.28 -8.30 -4.56
N GLU A 72 1.52 -8.67 -4.97
CA GLU A 72 1.90 -10.06 -5.24
C GLU A 72 1.90 -10.89 -3.96
N VAL A 73 2.40 -10.37 -2.85
CA VAL A 73 2.35 -11.04 -1.54
C VAL A 73 0.91 -11.32 -1.12
N ILE A 74 0.02 -10.35 -1.26
CA ILE A 74 -1.41 -10.55 -0.97
C ILE A 74 -1.99 -11.68 -1.84
N LEU A 75 -1.75 -11.65 -3.15
CA LEU A 75 -2.22 -12.68 -4.06
C LEU A 75 -1.77 -14.08 -3.63
N ARG A 76 -0.47 -14.23 -3.30
CA ARG A 76 0.13 -15.49 -2.84
C ARG A 76 -0.49 -15.97 -1.53
N VAL A 77 -0.68 -15.08 -0.56
CA VAL A 77 -1.32 -15.40 0.73
C VAL A 77 -2.73 -15.95 0.52
N TYR A 78 -3.57 -15.29 -0.26
CA TYR A 78 -4.93 -15.77 -0.55
C TYR A 78 -4.94 -17.09 -1.32
N ARG A 79 -4.04 -17.25 -2.28
CA ARG A 79 -3.87 -18.49 -3.04
C ARG A 79 -3.46 -19.65 -2.15
N ASP A 80 -2.44 -19.49 -1.31
CA ASP A 80 -1.92 -20.53 -0.42
C ASP A 80 -2.97 -20.98 0.58
N LEU A 81 -3.78 -20.05 1.08
CA LEU A 81 -4.93 -20.32 1.96
C LEU A 81 -6.14 -20.89 1.21
N LYS A 82 -6.13 -20.89 -0.12
CA LYS A 82 -7.29 -21.23 -0.95
C LYS A 82 -8.53 -20.38 -0.65
N ILE A 83 -8.32 -19.15 -0.21
CA ILE A 83 -9.38 -18.17 -0.01
C ILE A 83 -9.66 -17.50 -1.36
N PRO A 84 -10.91 -17.55 -1.87
CA PRO A 84 -11.23 -16.95 -3.16
C PRO A 84 -11.02 -15.44 -3.16
N ILE A 85 -10.32 -14.96 -4.18
CA ILE A 85 -10.15 -13.52 -4.49
C ILE A 85 -10.16 -13.35 -6.00
N ASN A 86 -10.92 -12.37 -6.49
CA ASN A 86 -10.90 -12.02 -7.92
C ASN A 86 -9.69 -11.10 -8.16
N VAL A 87 -9.04 -11.27 -9.30
CA VAL A 87 -7.84 -10.49 -9.64
C VAL A 87 -8.11 -9.62 -10.85
N TYR A 88 -7.84 -8.33 -10.69
CA TYR A 88 -8.01 -7.33 -11.74
C TYR A 88 -6.68 -6.66 -12.04
N ILE A 89 -6.30 -6.65 -13.32
CA ILE A 89 -5.07 -6.04 -13.82
C ILE A 89 -5.47 -4.92 -14.77
N PHE A 90 -4.95 -3.73 -14.55
CA PHE A 90 -5.23 -2.59 -15.42
C PHE A 90 -4.12 -2.42 -16.45
N LYS A 91 -4.55 -2.25 -17.69
CA LYS A 91 -3.69 -1.99 -18.82
C LYS A 91 -3.92 -0.55 -19.27
N TYR A 92 -2.88 0.28 -19.17
CA TYR A 92 -2.97 1.65 -19.64
C TYR A 92 -2.93 1.72 -21.17
N GLU A 93 -3.60 2.72 -21.72
CA GLU A 93 -3.55 2.97 -23.15
C GLU A 93 -2.10 3.10 -23.63
N ASP A 94 -1.86 2.76 -24.88
CA ASP A 94 -0.52 2.75 -25.49
C ASP A 94 0.52 1.94 -24.71
N MET A 95 0.08 1.03 -23.83
CA MET A 95 0.98 0.23 -22.99
C MET A 95 1.92 1.09 -22.12
N LEU A 96 1.44 2.21 -21.58
CA LEU A 96 2.25 3.09 -20.73
C LEU A 96 2.83 2.38 -19.51
N ASN A 97 2.10 1.39 -18.97
CA ASN A 97 2.55 0.55 -17.86
C ASN A 97 2.99 -0.86 -18.27
N TYR A 98 3.55 -1.03 -19.48
CA TYR A 98 3.77 -2.36 -20.06
C TYR A 98 4.58 -3.30 -19.17
N ARG A 99 5.60 -2.82 -18.45
CA ARG A 99 6.44 -3.67 -17.59
C ARG A 99 5.70 -4.19 -16.36
N GLU A 100 4.91 -3.35 -15.71
CA GLU A 100 4.06 -3.78 -14.61
C GLU A 100 2.98 -4.73 -15.11
N PHE A 101 2.33 -4.37 -16.21
CA PHE A 101 1.30 -5.18 -16.83
C PHE A 101 1.82 -6.56 -17.22
N ASP A 102 2.92 -6.64 -17.99
CA ASP A 102 3.50 -7.92 -18.43
C ASP A 102 3.93 -8.78 -17.23
N HIS A 103 4.49 -8.13 -16.18
CA HIS A 103 4.85 -8.86 -14.98
C HIS A 103 3.60 -9.38 -14.22
N ALA A 104 2.56 -8.57 -14.09
CA ALA A 104 1.31 -9.00 -13.46
C ALA A 104 0.69 -10.20 -14.19
N ILE A 105 0.63 -10.14 -15.52
CA ILE A 105 0.16 -11.28 -16.35
C ILE A 105 1.02 -12.51 -16.12
N LYS A 106 2.35 -12.35 -16.13
CA LYS A 106 3.29 -13.46 -15.90
C LYS A 106 3.06 -14.11 -14.52
N VAL A 107 2.97 -13.32 -13.45
CA VAL A 107 2.72 -13.83 -12.10
C VAL A 107 1.40 -14.60 -12.05
N CYS A 108 0.32 -14.07 -12.61
CA CYS A 108 -0.96 -14.77 -12.64
C CYS A 108 -0.87 -16.09 -13.42
N THR A 109 -0.12 -16.11 -14.53
CA THR A 109 0.10 -17.33 -15.33
C THR A 109 0.92 -18.35 -14.56
N ASP A 110 2.04 -17.96 -13.97
CA ASP A 110 2.93 -18.85 -13.20
C ASP A 110 2.21 -19.44 -11.97
N LEU A 111 1.31 -18.69 -11.36
CA LEU A 111 0.54 -19.10 -10.19
C LEU A 111 -0.79 -19.82 -10.53
N ASP A 112 -1.11 -19.97 -11.82
CA ASP A 112 -2.40 -20.50 -12.31
C ASP A 112 -3.62 -19.74 -11.72
N VAL A 113 -3.53 -18.41 -11.71
CA VAL A 113 -4.58 -17.53 -11.18
C VAL A 113 -5.38 -16.89 -12.32
N LYS A 114 -6.70 -17.11 -12.30
CA LYS A 114 -7.61 -16.41 -13.22
C LYS A 114 -7.64 -14.92 -12.90
N HIS A 115 -7.60 -14.09 -13.94
CA HIS A 115 -7.61 -12.65 -13.81
C HIS A 115 -8.44 -11.98 -14.90
N THR A 116 -8.86 -10.76 -14.63
CA THR A 116 -9.57 -9.90 -15.58
C THR A 116 -8.68 -8.71 -15.94
N VAL A 117 -8.51 -8.46 -17.22
CA VAL A 117 -7.78 -7.28 -17.72
C VAL A 117 -8.79 -6.18 -18.04
N ILE A 118 -8.53 -4.97 -17.54
CA ILE A 118 -9.32 -3.77 -17.80
C ILE A 118 -8.45 -2.74 -18.50
N ASP A 119 -8.86 -2.32 -19.70
CA ASP A 119 -8.21 -1.21 -20.39
C ASP A 119 -8.59 0.12 -19.70
N PHE A 120 -7.59 0.95 -19.42
CA PHE A 120 -7.77 2.21 -18.71
C PHE A 120 -7.04 3.36 -19.40
N ASN A 121 -7.78 4.37 -19.83
CA ASN A 121 -7.20 5.56 -20.45
C ASN A 121 -6.79 6.58 -19.36
N VAL A 122 -5.55 6.44 -18.87
CA VAL A 122 -5.03 7.27 -17.78
C VAL A 122 -4.89 8.74 -18.19
N LYS A 123 -4.58 9.03 -19.43
CA LYS A 123 -4.48 10.42 -19.93
C LYS A 123 -5.86 11.09 -19.91
N LYS A 124 -6.86 10.46 -20.52
CA LYS A 124 -8.24 10.96 -20.51
C LYS A 124 -8.79 11.11 -19.08
N PHE A 125 -8.41 10.21 -18.18
CA PHE A 125 -8.74 10.32 -16.77
C PHE A 125 -8.20 11.61 -16.16
N PHE A 126 -6.92 11.93 -16.37
CA PHE A 126 -6.34 13.18 -15.86
C PHE A 126 -6.94 14.43 -16.48
N GLU A 127 -7.33 14.37 -17.74
CA GLU A 127 -7.96 15.48 -18.44
C GLU A 127 -9.40 15.80 -17.92
N ASN A 128 -10.14 14.78 -17.47
CA ASN A 128 -11.57 14.93 -17.23
C ASN A 128 -12.06 14.58 -15.82
N GLU A 129 -11.37 13.69 -15.08
CA GLU A 129 -11.94 13.07 -13.87
C GLU A 129 -11.02 13.18 -12.62
N ALA A 130 -9.72 13.35 -12.82
CA ALA A 130 -8.75 13.30 -11.72
C ALA A 130 -9.01 14.37 -10.65
N TYR A 131 -9.48 15.55 -11.05
CA TYR A 131 -9.82 16.63 -10.12
C TYR A 131 -10.98 16.23 -9.18
N ASP A 132 -12.02 15.62 -9.73
CA ASP A 132 -13.19 15.17 -8.95
C ASP A 132 -12.82 14.05 -7.96
N ILE A 133 -11.91 13.16 -8.34
CA ILE A 133 -11.35 12.14 -7.44
C ILE A 133 -10.52 12.81 -6.34
N TRP A 134 -9.64 13.73 -6.71
CA TRP A 134 -8.77 14.44 -5.78
C TRP A 134 -9.54 15.22 -4.72
N THR A 135 -10.61 15.92 -5.08
CA THR A 135 -11.43 16.71 -4.15
C THR A 135 -12.09 15.87 -3.05
N LYS A 136 -12.24 14.55 -3.26
CA LYS A 136 -12.82 13.63 -2.29
C LYS A 136 -11.84 13.22 -1.18
N CYS A 137 -10.53 13.29 -1.44
CA CYS A 137 -9.53 12.79 -0.50
C CYS A 137 -8.37 13.78 -0.23
N ASN A 138 -8.17 14.80 -1.08
CA ASN A 138 -7.01 15.70 -1.02
C ASN A 138 -5.66 14.96 -1.01
N ALA A 139 -5.52 13.96 -1.89
CA ALA A 139 -4.30 13.16 -1.98
C ALA A 139 -3.07 14.03 -2.33
N ASN A 140 -1.92 13.73 -1.74
CA ASN A 140 -0.66 14.44 -1.98
C ASN A 140 0.15 13.90 -3.16
N SER A 141 -0.37 12.90 -3.87
CA SER A 141 0.28 12.31 -5.04
C SER A 141 -0.72 12.04 -6.15
N SER A 142 -0.40 12.48 -7.36
CA SER A 142 -1.20 12.17 -8.56
C SER A 142 -1.21 10.67 -8.89
N GLY A 143 -0.15 9.95 -8.54
CA GLY A 143 -0.01 8.52 -8.85
C GLY A 143 -1.06 7.62 -8.19
N TRP A 144 -1.73 8.09 -7.15
CA TRP A 144 -2.77 7.30 -6.47
C TRP A 144 -4.16 7.46 -7.07
N LEU A 145 -4.42 8.58 -7.73
CA LEU A 145 -5.76 8.90 -8.26
C LEU A 145 -6.27 7.91 -9.32
N PRO A 146 -5.45 7.43 -10.28
CA PRO A 146 -5.88 6.40 -11.21
C PRO A 146 -6.34 5.12 -10.50
N HIS A 147 -5.58 4.67 -9.49
CA HIS A 147 -5.94 3.47 -8.74
C HIS A 147 -7.26 3.64 -7.97
N MET A 148 -7.53 4.82 -7.40
CA MET A 148 -8.84 5.13 -6.78
C MET A 148 -9.96 4.99 -7.80
N LYS A 149 -9.80 5.60 -8.99
CA LYS A 149 -10.76 5.48 -10.09
C LYS A 149 -10.95 4.04 -10.55
N MET A 150 -9.87 3.27 -10.65
CA MET A 150 -9.93 1.87 -11.07
C MET A 150 -10.84 1.02 -10.18
N THR A 151 -10.97 1.36 -8.88
CA THR A 151 -11.88 0.63 -8.00
C THR A 151 -13.34 0.75 -8.39
N GLU A 152 -13.72 1.79 -9.11
CA GLU A 152 -15.10 1.94 -9.61
C GLU A 152 -15.48 0.88 -10.66
N TYR A 153 -14.50 0.23 -11.28
CA TYR A 153 -14.70 -0.89 -12.23
C TYR A 153 -14.82 -2.25 -11.54
N LEU A 154 -14.64 -2.32 -10.23
CA LEU A 154 -14.69 -3.55 -9.45
C LEU A 154 -16.12 -3.73 -8.89
N ASP A 155 -16.63 -4.96 -8.94
CA ASP A 155 -18.01 -5.23 -8.51
C ASP A 155 -18.12 -5.46 -7.00
N ASN A 156 -17.04 -5.94 -6.37
CA ASN A 156 -17.03 -6.37 -4.98
C ASN A 156 -16.15 -5.46 -4.10
N THR A 157 -15.75 -5.95 -2.91
CA THR A 157 -14.92 -5.20 -1.98
C THR A 157 -13.47 -5.11 -2.49
N PRO A 158 -12.98 -3.91 -2.86
CA PRO A 158 -11.59 -3.73 -3.29
C PRO A 158 -10.59 -4.04 -2.17
N VAL A 159 -9.47 -4.67 -2.55
CA VAL A 159 -8.32 -4.92 -1.69
C VAL A 159 -7.08 -4.27 -2.29
N PHE A 160 -6.35 -3.52 -1.47
CA PHE A 160 -5.12 -2.83 -1.87
C PHE A 160 -3.93 -3.29 -1.05
N GLY A 161 -2.79 -3.41 -1.71
CA GLY A 161 -1.51 -3.72 -1.08
C GLY A 161 -0.81 -2.49 -0.50
N SER A 162 -1.50 -1.70 0.32
CA SER A 162 -0.92 -0.57 1.05
C SER A 162 -0.78 -0.86 2.54
N GLY A 163 -0.03 0.00 3.25
CA GLY A 163 0.22 -0.13 4.68
C GLY A 163 1.28 -1.16 5.06
N ASP A 164 2.07 -1.64 4.09
CA ASP A 164 3.18 -2.55 4.39
C ASP A 164 4.23 -1.91 5.31
N PRO A 165 4.87 -2.68 6.20
CA PRO A 165 5.87 -2.15 7.11
C PRO A 165 7.00 -1.44 6.37
N TYR A 166 7.16 -0.16 6.61
CA TYR A 166 8.09 0.69 5.89
C TYR A 166 9.15 1.28 6.83
N TRP A 167 10.41 1.01 6.54
CA TRP A 167 11.58 1.49 7.29
C TRP A 167 12.38 2.46 6.46
N ARG A 168 12.74 3.59 7.06
CA ARG A 168 13.58 4.60 6.41
C ARG A 168 14.78 4.95 7.28
N LYS A 169 15.95 4.97 6.66
CA LYS A 169 17.17 5.49 7.31
C LYS A 169 17.10 7.01 7.35
N GLN A 170 17.31 7.57 8.53
CA GLN A 170 17.36 9.00 8.75
C GLN A 170 18.78 9.54 8.48
N ASP A 171 18.95 10.86 8.47
CA ASP A 171 20.24 11.52 8.21
C ASP A 171 21.30 11.21 9.30
N ASP A 172 20.86 10.96 10.53
CA ASP A 172 21.72 10.53 11.65
C ASP A 172 22.10 9.04 11.60
N GLY A 173 21.64 8.30 10.60
CA GLY A 173 21.91 6.88 10.42
C GLY A 173 20.89 5.95 11.08
N SER A 174 20.01 6.43 11.95
CA SER A 174 18.97 5.62 12.59
C SER A 174 17.94 5.11 11.60
N TRP A 175 17.37 3.92 11.87
CA TRP A 175 16.24 3.38 11.13
C TRP A 175 14.94 3.65 11.87
N MET A 176 13.98 4.25 11.16
CA MET A 176 12.65 4.56 11.70
C MET A 176 11.57 3.82 10.92
N PHE A 177 10.63 3.24 11.64
CA PHE A 177 9.34 2.81 11.09
C PHE A 177 8.49 4.04 10.79
N GLU A 178 7.93 4.09 9.60
CA GLU A 178 7.12 5.24 9.17
C GLU A 178 5.67 4.84 8.94
N ILE A 179 4.74 5.62 9.52
CA ILE A 179 3.31 5.60 9.19
C ILE A 179 3.00 6.91 8.48
N ASP A 180 2.69 6.82 7.20
CA ASP A 180 2.44 7.98 6.35
C ASP A 180 0.93 8.25 6.24
N GLU A 181 0.55 9.51 6.42
CA GLU A 181 -0.79 9.99 6.08
C GLU A 181 -1.20 9.60 4.66
N GLY A 182 -0.23 9.52 3.76
CA GLY A 182 -0.44 9.16 2.36
C GLY A 182 -1.23 7.88 2.15
N ALA A 183 -0.98 6.86 2.96
CA ALA A 183 -1.73 5.60 2.90
C ALA A 183 -3.22 5.78 3.21
N LYS A 184 -3.61 6.80 3.98
CA LYS A 184 -4.99 7.02 4.44
C LYS A 184 -5.89 7.68 3.39
N PHE A 185 -5.33 8.23 2.32
CA PHE A 185 -6.13 8.81 1.23
C PHE A 185 -7.02 7.79 0.51
N TRP A 186 -6.64 6.52 0.49
CA TRP A 186 -7.49 5.44 -0.01
C TRP A 186 -8.76 5.29 0.83
N THR A 187 -8.62 5.27 2.15
CA THR A 187 -9.74 5.22 3.09
C THR A 187 -10.63 6.44 2.95
N LEU A 188 -10.05 7.64 2.86
CA LEU A 188 -10.81 8.88 2.67
C LEU A 188 -11.64 8.86 1.39
N TYR A 189 -11.04 8.43 0.28
CA TYR A 189 -11.73 8.33 -0.99
C TYR A 189 -12.93 7.38 -0.93
N HIS A 190 -12.70 6.13 -0.44
CA HIS A 190 -13.78 5.14 -0.37
C HIS A 190 -14.88 5.56 0.59
N LYS A 191 -14.54 6.23 1.68
CA LYS A 191 -15.52 6.82 2.59
C LYS A 191 -16.35 7.91 1.89
N ALA A 192 -15.70 8.77 1.13
CA ALA A 192 -16.38 9.85 0.41
C ALA A 192 -17.39 9.33 -0.65
N ILE A 193 -17.10 8.19 -1.29
CA ILE A 193 -18.01 7.55 -2.24
C ILE A 193 -18.95 6.52 -1.61
N GLY A 194 -18.93 6.36 -0.28
CA GLY A 194 -19.80 5.41 0.44
C GLY A 194 -19.53 3.94 0.15
N ARG A 195 -18.33 3.59 -0.29
CA ARG A 195 -17.95 2.23 -0.67
C ARG A 195 -17.06 1.57 0.38
N THR A 196 -17.35 0.32 0.72
CA THR A 196 -16.47 -0.51 1.55
C THR A 196 -15.23 -0.93 0.76
N ALA A 197 -14.05 -0.88 1.40
CA ALA A 197 -12.78 -1.35 0.83
C ALA A 197 -11.81 -1.80 1.93
N VAL A 198 -10.88 -2.67 1.59
CA VAL A 198 -9.71 -3.04 2.40
C VAL A 198 -8.53 -2.21 1.90
N THR A 199 -8.33 -1.03 2.47
CA THR A 199 -7.40 -0.02 1.95
C THR A 199 -5.97 -0.16 2.44
N ASP A 200 -5.77 -0.63 3.65
CA ASP A 200 -4.46 -0.76 4.31
C ASP A 200 -4.26 -2.20 4.78
N TRP A 201 -4.18 -3.13 3.82
CA TRP A 201 -4.21 -4.57 4.11
C TRP A 201 -3.17 -5.01 5.16
N TYR A 202 -1.95 -4.47 5.12
CA TYR A 202 -0.90 -4.83 6.06
C TYR A 202 -1.05 -4.19 7.45
N GLU A 203 -1.88 -3.18 7.59
CA GLU A 203 -2.13 -2.48 8.86
C GLU A 203 -3.33 -3.04 9.65
N TYR A 204 -4.00 -4.09 9.14
CA TYR A 204 -5.13 -4.68 9.87
C TYR A 204 -4.71 -5.31 11.21
N ARG A 205 -3.46 -5.71 11.33
CA ARG A 205 -2.93 -6.35 12.51
C ARG A 205 -1.58 -5.76 12.89
N PRO A 206 -1.39 -5.24 14.13
CA PRO A 206 -0.10 -4.72 14.58
C PRO A 206 0.96 -5.80 14.68
N GLU A 207 0.55 -7.07 14.85
CA GLU A 207 1.45 -8.24 14.86
C GLU A 207 2.24 -8.36 13.56
N ILE A 208 1.71 -7.89 12.43
CA ILE A 208 2.44 -7.87 11.14
C ILE A 208 3.67 -6.98 11.24
N ILE A 209 3.55 -5.81 11.87
CA ILE A 209 4.69 -4.88 12.04
C ILE A 209 5.74 -5.50 12.97
N LEU A 210 5.30 -6.06 14.10
CA LEU A 210 6.18 -6.66 15.10
C LEU A 210 6.90 -7.89 14.55
N SER A 211 6.19 -8.77 13.83
CA SER A 211 6.79 -9.96 13.23
C SER A 211 7.70 -9.61 12.04
N HIS A 212 7.37 -8.57 11.27
CA HIS A 212 8.26 -8.07 10.21
C HIS A 212 9.62 -7.64 10.75
N MET A 213 9.65 -6.99 11.92
CA MET A 213 10.92 -6.64 12.57
C MET A 213 11.77 -7.85 12.93
N GLN A 214 11.16 -9.03 13.14
CA GLN A 214 11.87 -10.27 13.50
C GLN A 214 12.48 -10.99 12.30
N LEU A 215 12.16 -10.59 11.08
CA LEU A 215 12.76 -11.19 9.89
C LEU A 215 14.28 -11.00 9.88
N PRO A 216 15.08 -12.05 9.61
CA PRO A 216 16.55 -11.96 9.68
C PRO A 216 17.12 -10.81 8.83
N ARG A 217 16.58 -10.60 7.62
CA ARG A 217 17.02 -9.50 6.75
C ARG A 217 16.68 -8.11 7.31
N ILE A 218 15.56 -8.00 8.01
CA ILE A 218 15.17 -6.74 8.65
C ILE A 218 16.01 -6.51 9.90
N GLN A 219 16.23 -7.55 10.71
CA GLN A 219 17.13 -7.47 11.86
C GLN A 219 18.55 -7.07 11.43
N GLN A 220 19.07 -7.64 10.36
CA GLN A 220 20.34 -7.23 9.80
C GLN A 220 20.33 -5.76 9.39
N LEU A 221 19.27 -5.30 8.69
CA LEU A 221 19.12 -3.91 8.29
C LEU A 221 19.10 -2.95 9.49
N LEU A 222 18.32 -3.27 10.53
CA LEU A 222 18.13 -2.42 11.70
C LEU A 222 19.40 -2.34 12.57
N ASN A 223 20.25 -3.38 12.54
CA ASN A 223 21.48 -3.48 13.35
C ASN A 223 22.74 -3.09 12.58
N ASP A 224 22.66 -2.89 11.25
CA ASP A 224 23.85 -2.61 10.43
C ASP A 224 23.98 -1.11 10.15
N GLU A 225 24.92 -0.48 10.85
CA GLU A 225 25.29 0.93 10.62
C GLU A 225 25.90 1.16 9.22
N GLN A 226 26.43 0.11 8.59
CA GLN A 226 27.16 0.18 7.31
C GLN A 226 26.30 -0.07 6.07
N ILE A 227 25.08 -0.61 6.17
CA ILE A 227 24.17 -0.73 5.02
C ILE A 227 23.73 0.70 4.63
N GLY A 228 24.70 1.34 3.96
CA GLY A 228 24.72 2.73 3.75
C GLY A 228 23.87 3.25 2.64
N LYS A 229 23.64 4.36 2.33
CA LYS A 229 23.25 5.17 1.16
C LYS A 229 21.88 4.94 0.53
N THR A 230 21.13 3.92 0.84
CA THR A 230 19.73 3.83 0.42
C THR A 230 18.83 4.34 1.52
N SER A 231 18.21 5.47 1.30
CA SER A 231 17.34 6.17 2.27
C SER A 231 16.04 5.42 2.59
N SER A 232 15.77 4.30 1.95
CA SER A 232 14.57 3.50 2.20
C SER A 232 14.79 2.03 1.85
N PHE A 233 14.10 1.14 2.56
CA PHE A 233 14.00 -0.27 2.20
C PHE A 233 13.03 -0.41 1.01
N SER A 234 13.51 -0.05 -0.17
CA SER A 234 12.67 0.04 -1.37
C SER A 234 12.57 -1.27 -2.14
N ASN A 235 13.46 -2.22 -1.90
CA ASN A 235 13.42 -3.53 -2.58
C ASN A 235 13.06 -4.63 -1.58
N LYS A 236 11.77 -4.92 -1.47
CA LYS A 236 11.20 -5.93 -0.57
C LYS A 236 11.23 -7.35 -1.14
N ALA A 237 11.38 -7.50 -2.46
CA ALA A 237 11.38 -8.80 -3.11
C ALA A 237 12.38 -9.81 -2.51
N PRO A 238 13.62 -9.43 -2.15
CA PRO A 238 14.55 -10.35 -1.48
C PRO A 238 14.04 -10.89 -0.14
N VAL A 239 13.25 -10.10 0.61
CA VAL A 239 12.66 -10.55 1.88
C VAL A 239 11.66 -11.66 1.63
N HIS A 240 10.77 -11.44 0.65
CA HIS A 240 9.71 -12.39 0.34
C HIS A 240 10.21 -13.63 -0.41
N LYS A 241 11.35 -13.51 -1.12
CA LYS A 241 11.97 -14.65 -1.81
C LYS A 241 12.43 -15.76 -0.86
N ASP A 242 12.70 -15.44 0.39
CA ASP A 242 13.06 -16.43 1.40
C ASP A 242 11.86 -17.34 1.76
N HIS A 243 10.63 -16.92 1.48
CA HIS A 243 9.40 -17.68 1.70
C HIS A 243 8.82 -18.27 0.40
N TRP A 244 8.83 -17.48 -0.68
CA TRP A 244 8.43 -17.91 -2.02
C TRP A 244 9.63 -17.78 -2.97
N ASP A 245 10.31 -18.89 -3.23
CA ASP A 245 11.57 -18.95 -3.99
C ASP A 245 11.43 -18.53 -5.47
N ASP A 246 10.21 -18.58 -6.00
CA ASP A 246 9.85 -18.16 -7.36
C ASP A 246 9.61 -16.66 -7.51
N ILE A 247 9.62 -15.88 -6.42
CA ILE A 247 9.53 -14.40 -6.50
C ILE A 247 10.70 -13.84 -7.30
N VAL A 248 10.37 -13.03 -8.29
CA VAL A 248 11.35 -12.38 -9.16
C VAL A 248 11.88 -11.10 -8.50
N ILE A 249 13.20 -11.08 -8.23
CA ILE A 249 13.87 -9.85 -7.79
C ILE A 249 14.04 -8.93 -8.99
N ARG A 250 13.44 -7.75 -8.94
CA ARG A 250 13.45 -6.76 -9.99
C ARG A 250 13.50 -5.34 -9.43
N PRO A 251 13.93 -4.34 -10.21
CA PRO A 251 13.83 -2.95 -9.82
C PRO A 251 12.37 -2.55 -9.54
N LYS A 252 12.16 -1.61 -8.63
CA LYS A 252 10.84 -1.02 -8.41
C LYS A 252 10.36 -0.38 -9.70
N MET A 253 9.14 -0.74 -10.13
CA MET A 253 8.45 -0.13 -11.25
C MET A 253 7.56 1.00 -10.75
N VAL A 254 7.21 1.92 -11.64
CA VAL A 254 6.46 3.14 -11.30
C VAL A 254 5.20 3.32 -12.13
N GLY A 255 4.89 2.35 -13.00
CA GLY A 255 3.65 2.32 -13.78
C GLY A 255 3.66 3.12 -15.10
N PHE A 256 4.79 3.74 -15.47
CA PHE A 256 4.92 4.55 -16.70
C PHE A 256 6.27 4.32 -17.39
N GLU A 257 6.69 3.06 -17.47
CA GLU A 257 8.04 2.71 -17.95
C GLU A 257 8.21 2.79 -19.47
N ARG A 258 7.14 2.98 -20.25
CA ARG A 258 7.26 3.06 -21.69
C ARG A 258 8.15 4.22 -22.14
N ASP A 259 7.97 5.38 -21.52
CA ASP A 259 8.58 6.63 -22.00
C ASP A 259 9.93 6.92 -21.37
N LYS A 260 10.32 6.24 -20.29
CA LYS A 260 11.62 6.47 -19.64
C LYS A 260 12.17 5.20 -19.01
N VAL A 261 13.35 4.81 -19.43
CA VAL A 261 14.16 3.78 -18.79
C VAL A 261 14.67 4.32 -17.45
N ILE A 262 14.03 3.87 -16.35
CA ILE A 262 14.54 4.02 -14.98
C ILE A 262 14.95 5.45 -14.62
N ALA A 263 13.98 6.29 -14.30
CA ALA A 263 14.25 7.48 -13.53
C ALA A 263 13.17 7.61 -12.43
N LYS A 264 13.60 8.07 -11.28
CA LYS A 264 12.77 8.38 -10.10
C LYS A 264 11.61 9.35 -10.42
N ASP A 265 11.64 9.96 -11.63
CA ASP A 265 10.75 11.04 -12.09
C ASP A 265 10.11 10.72 -13.43
N SER A 266 9.67 9.48 -13.65
CA SER A 266 9.12 9.02 -14.94
C SER A 266 7.63 9.31 -15.11
N LYS A 267 7.04 10.20 -14.31
CA LYS A 267 5.65 10.59 -14.50
C LYS A 267 5.47 11.35 -15.80
N PRO A 268 4.42 11.05 -16.59
CA PRO A 268 4.07 11.82 -17.78
C PRO A 268 3.76 13.29 -17.44
N GLU A 269 3.97 14.20 -18.41
CA GLU A 269 3.79 15.64 -18.18
C GLU A 269 2.39 16.02 -17.70
N PHE A 270 1.35 15.34 -18.17
CA PHE A 270 -0.03 15.60 -17.72
C PHE A 270 -0.21 15.29 -16.21
N MET A 271 0.52 14.30 -15.67
CA MET A 271 0.52 14.03 -14.23
C MET A 271 1.32 15.06 -13.44
N LEU A 272 2.48 15.46 -13.97
CA LEU A 272 3.32 16.49 -13.33
C LEU A 272 2.62 17.84 -13.29
N GLU A 273 1.86 18.17 -14.33
CA GLU A 273 1.04 19.38 -14.36
C GLU A 273 -0.05 19.34 -13.29
N PHE A 274 -0.75 18.22 -13.16
CA PHE A 274 -1.73 18.03 -12.11
C PHE A 274 -1.09 18.13 -10.72
N GLU A 275 0.10 17.58 -10.53
CA GLU A 275 0.84 17.70 -9.26
C GLU A 275 1.16 19.15 -8.92
N ARG A 276 1.68 19.92 -9.86
CA ARG A 276 1.97 21.35 -9.64
C ARG A 276 0.72 22.15 -9.28
N GLN A 277 -0.41 21.81 -9.87
CA GLN A 277 -1.66 22.53 -9.61
C GLN A 277 -2.29 22.16 -8.28
N TYR A 278 -2.28 20.90 -7.88
CA TYR A 278 -3.09 20.37 -6.77
C TYR A 278 -2.29 19.60 -5.74
N THR A 279 -1.74 18.44 -6.07
CA THR A 279 -1.28 17.47 -5.07
C THR A 279 -0.01 17.91 -4.33
N SER A 280 0.90 18.64 -4.98
CA SER A 280 2.11 19.16 -4.33
C SER A 280 1.87 20.22 -3.25
N LYS A 281 0.66 20.77 -3.21
CA LYS A 281 0.25 21.78 -2.21
C LYS A 281 -0.35 21.16 -0.95
N VAL A 282 -0.62 19.86 -0.98
CA VAL A 282 -1.22 19.15 0.15
C VAL A 282 -0.16 18.89 1.21
N ALA A 283 -0.31 19.52 2.37
CA ALA A 283 0.53 19.22 3.52
C ALA A 283 0.20 17.81 4.04
N THR A 284 1.23 17.01 4.28
CA THR A 284 1.09 15.68 4.88
C THR A 284 2.05 15.49 6.03
N LYS A 285 1.69 14.57 6.92
CA LYS A 285 2.50 14.22 8.08
C LYS A 285 2.85 12.75 8.06
N THR A 286 4.11 12.48 8.36
CA THR A 286 4.63 11.12 8.58
C THR A 286 5.03 10.99 10.04
N TYR A 287 4.54 9.97 10.70
CA TYR A 287 4.94 9.59 12.06
C TYR A 287 6.08 8.59 11.98
N LYS A 288 7.08 8.77 12.83
CA LYS A 288 8.31 7.99 12.84
C LYS A 288 8.55 7.42 14.21
N TYR A 289 8.91 6.15 14.26
CA TYR A 289 9.13 5.41 15.49
C TYR A 289 10.39 4.54 15.34
N THR A 290 11.20 4.47 16.36
CA THR A 290 12.24 3.43 16.47
C THR A 290 11.57 2.06 16.64
N ALA A 291 12.35 0.99 16.46
CA ALA A 291 11.87 -0.37 16.71
C ALA A 291 11.42 -0.58 18.16
N GLN A 292 12.12 0.07 19.11
CA GLN A 292 11.76 0.04 20.53
C GLN A 292 10.45 0.78 20.78
N GLU A 293 10.32 2.01 20.32
CA GLU A 293 9.10 2.82 20.51
C GLU A 293 7.86 2.15 19.95
N ILE A 294 7.93 1.60 18.72
CA ILE A 294 6.76 0.93 18.14
C ILE A 294 6.39 -0.32 18.93
N THR A 295 7.35 -1.06 19.45
CA THR A 295 7.10 -2.22 20.32
C THR A 295 6.42 -1.81 21.62
N GLU A 296 6.91 -0.77 22.30
CA GLU A 296 6.34 -0.25 23.55
C GLU A 296 4.92 0.32 23.37
N LEU A 297 4.65 0.89 22.18
CA LEU A 297 3.34 1.44 21.84
C LEU A 297 2.30 0.36 21.48
N LEU A 298 2.72 -0.79 20.99
CA LEU A 298 1.80 -1.85 20.54
C LEU A 298 1.61 -2.97 21.55
N CYS A 299 2.61 -3.26 22.39
CA CYS A 299 2.60 -4.39 23.33
C CYS A 299 2.21 -3.98 24.75
N PHE A 300 1.48 -4.84 25.44
CA PHE A 300 1.38 -4.84 26.90
C PHE A 300 2.63 -5.58 27.43
N LEU A 301 3.57 -4.83 28.01
CA LEU A 301 4.77 -5.36 28.65
C LEU A 301 4.42 -5.87 30.05
#